data_e20f0c51ff6ba5cd02242a56a0d4d900
#
_entry.id   e20f0c51ff6ba5cd02242a56a0d4d900
#
_cell.length_a   1.000
_cell.length_b   1.000
_cell.length_c   1.000
_cell.angle_alpha   90.00
_cell.angle_beta   90.00
_cell.angle_gamma   90.00
#
_symmetry.space_group_name_H-M   'P 1'
#
loop_
_entity.id
_entity.type
_entity.pdbx_description
1 polymer ?
#
loop_
_entity_poly.entity_id
_entity_poly.type
_entity_poly.pdbx_seq_one_letter_code
_entity_poly.pdbx_strand_id
1 'polypeptide(L)'
;MPLTLASQTAIHHCEDPKLSGSRAGKSATVTVRFLDDEIMQGRVTTISLERPDLEMELPDDGSNNERALIPLPSVKRITLQVGVPTEQEKRREGKKVAIRFVDGEVLKGYLDGGLRHATHGIRMRLMTVDKDRIETLAIPYTALKALFYLKAWDTRPIEYDSSEDRHLATRLSSPLVDLISDIGQLDRLRKDGAISEGEFQRKRRKILDNI
;
A
#
# COMPACT_ATOMS: atom_id res chain seq x y z
N MET A 1 -19.23 -47.92 -33.32
CA MET A 1 -18.01 -47.65 -32.52
C MET A 1 -17.86 -46.15 -32.38
N PRO A 2 -18.32 -45.48 -31.34
CA PRO A 2 -17.91 -44.09 -31.05
C PRO A 2 -16.92 -44.09 -29.90
N LEU A 3 -15.80 -43.40 -30.08
CA LEU A 3 -14.77 -43.11 -29.08
C LEU A 3 -15.13 -41.83 -28.35
N THR A 4 -15.49 -42.01 -27.11
CA THR A 4 -15.71 -40.89 -26.18
C THR A 4 -14.37 -40.54 -25.49
N LEU A 5 -13.81 -39.39 -25.79
CA LEU A 5 -12.69 -38.81 -25.02
C LEU A 5 -13.27 -37.87 -23.95
N ALA A 6 -13.25 -38.34 -22.73
CA ALA A 6 -13.50 -37.51 -21.55
C ALA A 6 -12.17 -36.93 -21.05
N SER A 7 -11.91 -35.67 -21.31
CA SER A 7 -10.85 -34.92 -20.64
C SER A 7 -11.31 -34.51 -19.24
N GLN A 8 -10.89 -35.22 -18.22
CA GLN A 8 -10.99 -34.76 -16.84
C GLN A 8 -9.81 -33.83 -16.54
N THR A 9 -10.10 -32.57 -16.49
CA THR A 9 -9.19 -31.55 -15.92
C THR A 9 -9.23 -31.70 -14.40
N ALA A 10 -8.20 -32.30 -13.84
CA ALA A 10 -8.01 -32.37 -12.40
C ALA A 10 -7.73 -30.97 -11.84
N ILE A 11 -8.72 -30.42 -11.18
CA ILE A 11 -8.56 -29.21 -10.36
C ILE A 11 -7.85 -29.69 -9.08
N HIS A 12 -6.54 -29.42 -9.00
CA HIS A 12 -5.80 -29.59 -7.75
C HIS A 12 -6.36 -28.60 -6.72
N HIS A 13 -7.20 -29.09 -5.84
CA HIS A 13 -7.55 -28.46 -4.59
C HIS A 13 -6.29 -28.47 -3.72
N CYS A 14 -5.59 -27.34 -3.63
CA CYS A 14 -4.61 -27.13 -2.60
C CYS A 14 -5.37 -26.97 -1.27
N GLU A 15 -5.35 -28.03 -0.46
CA GLU A 15 -5.85 -27.97 0.91
C GLU A 15 -4.98 -27.01 1.71
N ASP A 16 -5.64 -26.00 2.27
CA ASP A 16 -5.07 -25.03 3.22
C ASP A 16 -4.59 -25.74 4.49
N PRO A 17 -3.45 -25.32 5.06
CA PRO A 17 -3.17 -25.67 6.44
C PRO A 17 -4.25 -25.00 7.30
N LYS A 18 -5.04 -25.84 7.93
CA LYS A 18 -6.21 -25.58 8.75
C LYS A 18 -6.03 -24.36 9.66
N LEU A 19 -6.65 -23.24 9.27
CA LEU A 19 -7.23 -22.28 10.20
C LEU A 19 -8.72 -22.63 10.40
N SER A 20 -9.00 -23.92 10.61
CA SER A 20 -10.28 -24.43 11.10
C SER A 20 -10.21 -24.48 12.61
N GLY A 21 -10.63 -23.42 13.23
CA GLY A 21 -10.80 -23.29 14.66
C GLY A 21 -11.78 -22.18 14.93
N SER A 22 -13.03 -22.37 14.48
CA SER A 22 -14.16 -21.68 15.06
C SER A 22 -14.23 -22.05 16.53
N ARG A 23 -13.55 -21.26 17.36
CA ARG A 23 -13.83 -21.15 18.80
C ARG A 23 -13.87 -19.68 19.13
N ALA A 24 -14.96 -19.28 19.75
CA ALA A 24 -15.26 -17.95 20.28
C ALA A 24 -14.02 -17.08 20.55
N GLY A 25 -13.94 -15.94 19.85
CA GLY A 25 -13.41 -14.73 20.44
C GLY A 25 -11.91 -14.56 20.57
N LYS A 26 -11.04 -15.06 19.68
CA LYS A 26 -9.67 -14.52 19.63
C LYS A 26 -9.67 -13.30 18.71
N SER A 27 -9.87 -12.12 19.29
CA SER A 27 -9.63 -10.86 18.61
C SER A 27 -8.14 -10.77 18.25
N ALA A 28 -7.85 -10.41 17.01
CA ALA A 28 -6.50 -10.18 16.54
C ALA A 28 -6.21 -8.66 16.53
N THR A 29 -5.04 -8.28 17.04
CA THR A 29 -4.58 -6.89 16.91
C THR A 29 -4.15 -6.65 15.47
N VAL A 30 -4.63 -5.54 14.90
CA VAL A 30 -4.31 -5.10 13.53
C VAL A 30 -3.87 -3.66 13.53
N THR A 31 -3.09 -3.32 12.50
CA THR A 31 -2.72 -1.95 12.20
C THR A 31 -3.33 -1.57 10.87
N VAL A 32 -4.18 -0.55 10.87
CA VAL A 32 -4.78 0.04 9.68
C VAL A 32 -3.99 1.29 9.32
N ARG A 33 -3.52 1.38 8.08
CA ARG A 33 -2.95 2.58 7.50
C ARG A 33 -3.93 3.15 6.48
N PHE A 34 -4.26 4.43 6.64
CA PHE A 34 -5.18 5.15 5.76
C PHE A 34 -4.45 5.74 4.54
N LEU A 35 -5.21 6.23 3.56
CA LEU A 35 -4.67 6.84 2.34
C LEU A 35 -3.98 8.20 2.58
N ASP A 36 -4.32 8.87 3.68
CA ASP A 36 -3.71 10.11 4.16
C ASP A 36 -2.51 9.89 5.11
N ASP A 37 -2.06 8.62 5.21
CA ASP A 37 -0.98 8.14 6.06
C ASP A 37 -1.27 8.10 7.57
N GLU A 38 -2.51 8.41 8.01
CA GLU A 38 -2.92 8.15 9.38
C GLU A 38 -2.81 6.65 9.71
N ILE A 39 -2.48 6.34 10.96
CA ILE A 39 -2.33 4.97 11.45
C ILE A 39 -3.24 4.77 12.65
N MET A 40 -4.04 3.72 12.59
CA MET A 40 -4.91 3.31 13.69
C MET A 40 -4.61 1.85 14.06
N GLN A 41 -4.54 1.58 15.36
CA GLN A 41 -4.37 0.22 15.88
C GLN A 41 -5.59 -0.18 16.69
N GLY A 42 -5.97 -1.44 16.58
CA GLY A 42 -7.11 -1.96 17.33
C GLY A 42 -7.24 -3.45 17.20
N ARG A 43 -8.31 -3.98 17.76
CA ARG A 43 -8.65 -5.40 17.73
C ARG A 43 -9.81 -5.64 16.81
N VAL A 44 -9.72 -6.69 16.01
CA VAL A 44 -10.79 -7.14 15.13
C VAL A 44 -11.12 -8.61 15.43
N THR A 45 -12.40 -8.93 15.40
CA THR A 45 -12.85 -10.33 15.57
C THR A 45 -12.70 -11.10 14.27
N THR A 46 -12.95 -10.44 13.16
CA THR A 46 -12.87 -11.05 11.82
C THR A 46 -12.38 -10.00 10.82
N ILE A 47 -11.39 -10.36 10.02
CA ILE A 47 -10.97 -9.54 8.91
C ILE A 47 -11.52 -10.16 7.63
N SER A 48 -12.54 -9.53 7.11
CA SER A 48 -13.15 -9.92 5.84
C SER A 48 -13.10 -8.74 4.89
N LEU A 49 -12.52 -8.95 3.72
CA LEU A 49 -12.63 -8.00 2.60
C LEU A 49 -13.85 -8.31 1.72
N GLU A 50 -14.78 -9.13 2.21
CA GLU A 50 -16.07 -9.37 1.56
C GLU A 50 -17.08 -8.26 1.86
N ARG A 51 -16.88 -7.50 2.95
CA ARG A 51 -17.67 -6.32 3.32
C ARG A 51 -16.94 -5.05 2.91
N PRO A 52 -17.68 -3.95 2.66
CA PRO A 52 -17.08 -2.67 2.27
C PRO A 52 -16.46 -1.91 3.45
N ASP A 53 -16.59 -2.44 4.65
CA ASP A 53 -16.17 -1.84 5.90
C ASP A 53 -15.45 -2.83 6.82
N LEU A 54 -14.71 -2.28 7.79
CA LEU A 54 -14.05 -2.98 8.86
C LEU A 54 -14.54 -2.44 10.20
N GLU A 55 -15.06 -3.30 11.06
CA GLU A 55 -15.32 -2.98 12.47
C GLU A 55 -14.09 -3.29 13.32
N MET A 56 -13.66 -2.34 14.13
CA MET A 56 -12.49 -2.45 14.97
C MET A 56 -12.80 -1.93 16.38
N GLU A 57 -12.42 -2.70 17.39
CA GLU A 57 -12.39 -2.27 18.79
C GLU A 57 -11.11 -1.50 19.04
N LEU A 58 -11.22 -0.32 19.61
CA LEU A 58 -10.07 0.52 19.93
C LEU A 58 -9.52 0.16 21.32
N PRO A 59 -8.21 0.33 21.56
CA PRO A 59 -7.66 0.13 22.88
C PRO A 59 -8.21 1.20 23.84
N ASP A 60 -8.40 0.81 25.11
CA ASP A 60 -8.74 1.75 26.17
C ASP A 60 -7.48 2.52 26.58
N ASP A 61 -7.15 3.55 25.82
CA ASP A 61 -5.99 4.42 25.99
C ASP A 61 -6.36 5.78 26.61
N GLY A 62 -7.56 5.87 27.18
CA GLY A 62 -8.12 7.11 27.69
C GLY A 62 -8.83 7.95 26.62
N SER A 63 -8.91 7.46 25.41
CA SER A 63 -9.77 8.03 24.37
C SER A 63 -11.24 7.68 24.65
N ASN A 64 -12.15 8.55 24.21
CA ASN A 64 -13.58 8.35 24.40
C ASN A 64 -14.19 7.40 23.33
N ASN A 65 -13.34 6.75 22.54
CA ASN A 65 -13.74 5.92 21.40
C ASN A 65 -13.62 4.43 21.76
N GLU A 66 -14.72 3.71 21.77
CA GLU A 66 -14.76 2.28 22.03
C GLU A 66 -14.58 1.45 20.75
N ARG A 67 -15.20 1.91 19.66
CA ARG A 67 -15.23 1.20 18.36
C ARG A 67 -15.09 2.17 17.21
N ALA A 68 -14.52 1.69 16.12
CA ALA A 68 -14.48 2.38 14.84
C ALA A 68 -15.09 1.52 13.74
N LEU A 69 -15.93 2.11 12.90
CA LEU A 69 -16.34 1.58 11.62
C LEU A 69 -15.51 2.27 10.55
N ILE A 70 -14.70 1.50 9.85
CA ILE A 70 -13.71 2.01 8.90
C ILE A 70 -14.13 1.58 7.50
N PRO A 71 -14.54 2.51 6.62
CA PRO A 71 -14.80 2.22 5.22
C PRO A 71 -13.53 1.79 4.50
N LEU A 72 -13.52 0.65 3.81
CA LEU A 72 -12.36 0.15 3.07
C LEU A 72 -11.82 1.14 2.01
N PRO A 73 -12.65 1.99 1.36
CA PRO A 73 -12.13 3.01 0.44
C PRO A 73 -11.18 4.04 1.05
N SER A 74 -11.22 4.27 2.37
CA SER A 74 -10.28 5.16 3.06
C SER A 74 -8.97 4.46 3.44
N VAL A 75 -8.96 3.13 3.40
CA VAL A 75 -7.85 2.31 3.88
C VAL A 75 -6.83 2.05 2.77
N LYS A 76 -5.57 2.29 3.05
CA LYS A 76 -4.44 1.94 2.19
C LYS A 76 -4.05 0.47 2.34
N ARG A 77 -3.84 0.03 3.58
CA ARG A 77 -3.53 -1.37 3.90
C ARG A 77 -3.86 -1.69 5.35
N ILE A 78 -4.13 -2.94 5.61
CA ILE A 78 -4.32 -3.51 6.95
C ILE A 78 -3.20 -4.52 7.17
N THR A 79 -2.40 -4.33 8.20
CA THR A 79 -1.39 -5.29 8.65
C THR A 79 -1.99 -6.14 9.74
N LEU A 80 -2.11 -7.43 9.45
CA LEU A 80 -2.76 -8.43 10.31
C LEU A 80 -1.80 -9.09 11.28
N GLN A 81 -0.60 -9.35 10.79
CA GLN A 81 0.44 -10.04 11.53
C GLN A 81 1.79 -9.61 10.99
N VAL A 82 2.71 -9.40 11.88
CA VAL A 82 4.13 -9.19 11.58
C VAL A 82 4.90 -10.27 12.31
N GLY A 83 5.83 -10.89 11.62
CA GLY A 83 6.66 -11.95 12.18
C GLY A 83 8.06 -11.96 11.59
N VAL A 84 8.93 -12.73 12.22
CA VAL A 84 10.25 -13.05 11.70
C VAL A 84 10.13 -14.32 10.85
N PRO A 85 10.57 -14.33 9.59
CA PRO A 85 10.50 -15.51 8.75
C PRO A 85 11.43 -16.60 9.28
N THR A 86 10.95 -17.83 9.23
CA THR A 86 11.74 -19.01 9.54
C THR A 86 12.83 -19.25 8.47
N GLU A 87 13.87 -19.99 8.80
CA GLU A 87 14.92 -20.33 7.83
C GLU A 87 14.39 -21.09 6.61
N GLN A 88 13.30 -21.84 6.77
CA GLN A 88 12.64 -22.51 5.66
C GLN A 88 11.90 -21.51 4.75
N GLU A 89 11.24 -20.50 5.33
CA GLU A 89 10.58 -19.43 4.57
C GLU A 89 11.59 -18.56 3.82
N LYS A 90 12.72 -18.22 4.44
CA LYS A 90 13.82 -17.48 3.81
C LYS A 90 14.43 -18.21 2.60
N ARG A 91 14.51 -19.55 2.67
CA ARG A 91 15.04 -20.39 1.59
C ARG A 91 14.06 -20.60 0.44
N ARG A 92 12.76 -20.42 0.69
CA ARG A 92 11.77 -20.50 -0.38
C ARG A 92 11.98 -19.35 -1.36
N GLU A 93 12.05 -19.69 -2.64
CA GLU A 93 12.02 -18.69 -3.70
C GLU A 93 10.59 -18.18 -3.90
N GLY A 94 10.20 -17.22 -3.05
CA GLY A 94 8.95 -16.48 -3.22
C GLY A 94 8.96 -15.68 -4.52
N LYS A 95 7.80 -15.48 -5.12
CA LYS A 95 7.67 -14.61 -6.30
C LYS A 95 7.98 -13.17 -5.89
N LYS A 96 8.92 -12.52 -6.59
CA LYS A 96 9.20 -11.10 -6.40
C LYS A 96 8.01 -10.28 -6.86
N VAL A 97 7.53 -9.39 -6.01
CA VAL A 97 6.38 -8.53 -6.33
C VAL A 97 6.67 -7.08 -5.98
N ALA A 98 6.06 -6.19 -6.75
CA ALA A 98 5.96 -4.77 -6.43
C ALA A 98 4.48 -4.39 -6.42
N ILE A 99 4.02 -3.88 -5.29
CA ILE A 99 2.66 -3.43 -5.06
C ILE A 99 2.69 -1.90 -5.18
N ARG A 100 2.01 -1.36 -6.17
CA ARG A 100 1.89 0.08 -6.37
C ARG A 100 0.55 0.55 -5.86
N PHE A 101 0.56 1.48 -4.95
CA PHE A 101 -0.63 2.12 -4.39
C PHE A 101 -1.06 3.33 -5.23
N VAL A 102 -2.33 3.75 -5.06
CA VAL A 102 -2.89 4.90 -5.77
C VAL A 102 -2.23 6.23 -5.37
N ASP A 103 -1.69 6.31 -4.15
CA ASP A 103 -0.95 7.45 -3.64
C ASP A 103 0.51 7.54 -4.16
N GLY A 104 0.97 6.51 -4.92
CA GLY A 104 2.29 6.43 -5.52
C GLY A 104 3.32 5.65 -4.70
N GLU A 105 3.01 5.25 -3.45
CA GLU A 105 3.89 4.36 -2.69
C GLU A 105 4.07 3.02 -3.42
N VAL A 106 5.27 2.46 -3.36
CA VAL A 106 5.60 1.14 -3.89
C VAL A 106 6.15 0.26 -2.79
N LEU A 107 5.43 -0.82 -2.48
CA LEU A 107 5.88 -1.84 -1.54
C LEU A 107 6.47 -3.02 -2.31
N LYS A 108 7.73 -3.34 -2.06
CA LYS A 108 8.47 -4.44 -2.71
C LYS A 108 8.70 -5.58 -1.71
N GLY A 109 8.63 -6.81 -2.19
CA GLY A 109 8.91 -7.99 -1.35
C GLY A 109 8.73 -9.30 -2.09
N TYR A 110 8.90 -10.38 -1.35
CA TYR A 110 8.65 -11.74 -1.83
C TYR A 110 7.28 -12.20 -1.38
N LEU A 111 6.44 -12.58 -2.33
CA LEU A 111 5.13 -13.16 -2.05
C LEU A 111 5.33 -14.58 -1.50
N ASP A 112 4.95 -14.81 -0.26
CA ASP A 112 4.93 -16.13 0.35
C ASP A 112 3.55 -16.78 0.14
N GLY A 113 3.53 -17.83 -0.64
CA GLY A 113 2.29 -18.49 -1.04
C GLY A 113 1.56 -17.77 -2.18
N GLY A 114 0.23 -17.74 -2.14
CA GLY A 114 -0.63 -17.16 -3.16
C GLY A 114 -1.33 -15.89 -2.71
N LEU A 115 -1.88 -15.17 -3.69
CA LEU A 115 -2.84 -14.10 -3.44
C LEU A 115 -4.20 -14.71 -3.17
N ARG A 116 -4.87 -14.20 -2.13
CA ARG A 116 -6.28 -14.49 -1.86
C ARG A 116 -7.12 -13.29 -2.25
N HIS A 117 -7.97 -13.48 -3.23
CA HIS A 117 -8.89 -12.45 -3.70
C HIS A 117 -10.17 -12.48 -2.86
N ALA A 118 -10.71 -11.30 -2.58
CA ALA A 118 -11.99 -11.07 -1.94
C ALA A 118 -12.75 -10.00 -2.73
N THR A 119 -14.00 -9.76 -2.39
CA THR A 119 -14.86 -8.80 -3.11
C THR A 119 -14.27 -7.38 -3.15
N HIS A 120 -13.68 -6.93 -2.04
CA HIS A 120 -13.20 -5.55 -1.91
C HIS A 120 -11.67 -5.43 -1.84
N GLY A 121 -10.91 -6.54 -2.02
CA GLY A 121 -9.46 -6.44 -1.95
C GLY A 121 -8.73 -7.79 -2.04
N ILE A 122 -7.47 -7.77 -1.68
CA ILE A 122 -6.59 -8.94 -1.69
C ILE A 122 -5.94 -9.15 -0.33
N ARG A 123 -5.69 -10.41 0.03
CA ARG A 123 -4.84 -10.78 1.17
C ARG A 123 -3.62 -11.52 0.68
N MET A 124 -2.49 -11.26 1.34
CA MET A 124 -1.23 -11.91 1.02
C MET A 124 -0.30 -11.95 2.21
N ARG A 125 0.68 -12.84 2.16
CA ARG A 125 1.86 -12.80 3.01
C ARG A 125 3.02 -12.26 2.18
N LEU A 126 3.65 -11.21 2.68
CA LEU A 126 4.74 -10.54 2.03
C LEU A 126 5.97 -10.55 2.92
N MET A 127 7.06 -11.12 2.43
CA MET A 127 8.35 -11.06 3.08
C MET A 127 9.14 -9.87 2.50
N THR A 128 9.79 -9.11 3.34
CA THR A 128 10.63 -7.97 2.94
C THR A 128 11.75 -8.40 1.99
N VAL A 129 12.30 -7.44 1.25
CA VAL A 129 13.41 -7.70 0.30
C VAL A 129 14.62 -8.29 1.02
N ASP A 130 14.91 -7.80 2.23
CA ASP A 130 16.04 -8.25 3.06
C ASP A 130 15.75 -9.57 3.79
N LYS A 131 14.52 -10.09 3.66
CA LYS A 131 14.05 -11.32 4.31
C LYS A 131 14.17 -11.31 5.84
N ASP A 132 14.10 -10.15 6.44
CA ASP A 132 14.14 -9.96 7.89
C ASP A 132 12.75 -10.03 8.53
N ARG A 133 11.70 -9.71 7.76
CA ARG A 133 10.33 -9.61 8.24
C ARG A 133 9.34 -10.19 7.25
N ILE A 134 8.27 -10.78 7.77
CA ILE A 134 7.14 -11.26 6.99
C ILE A 134 5.86 -10.65 7.55
N GLU A 135 5.03 -10.11 6.67
CA GLU A 135 3.79 -9.44 7.03
C GLU A 135 2.60 -10.13 6.34
N THR A 136 1.53 -10.30 7.09
CA THR A 136 0.24 -10.66 6.49
C THR A 136 -0.54 -9.39 6.26
N LEU A 137 -0.80 -9.08 5.00
CA LEU A 137 -1.42 -7.84 4.54
C LEU A 137 -2.80 -8.10 3.94
N ALA A 138 -3.73 -7.18 4.19
CA ALA A 138 -4.97 -7.05 3.46
C ALA A 138 -5.00 -5.66 2.80
N ILE A 139 -5.19 -5.63 1.49
CA ILE A 139 -5.13 -4.40 0.68
C ILE A 139 -6.43 -4.24 -0.07
N PRO A 140 -7.22 -3.19 0.21
CA PRO A 140 -8.41 -2.88 -0.57
C PRO A 140 -8.09 -2.55 -2.03
N TYR A 141 -8.97 -2.93 -2.96
CA TYR A 141 -8.80 -2.61 -4.38
C TYR A 141 -8.79 -1.10 -4.65
N THR A 142 -9.47 -0.32 -3.82
CA THR A 142 -9.50 1.14 -3.90
C THR A 142 -8.13 1.79 -3.67
N ALA A 143 -7.28 1.15 -2.87
CA ALA A 143 -5.91 1.59 -2.61
C ALA A 143 -4.88 1.00 -3.60
N LEU A 144 -5.23 -0.11 -4.24
CA LEU A 144 -4.32 -0.85 -5.11
C LEU A 144 -4.37 -0.29 -6.53
N LYS A 145 -3.27 0.29 -7.00
CA LYS A 145 -3.13 0.70 -8.40
C LYS A 145 -2.74 -0.48 -9.30
N ALA A 146 -1.75 -1.26 -8.86
CA ALA A 146 -1.29 -2.46 -9.58
C ALA A 146 -0.42 -3.35 -8.69
N LEU A 147 -0.39 -4.64 -9.00
CA LEU A 147 0.57 -5.58 -8.45
C LEU A 147 1.36 -6.18 -9.62
N PHE A 148 2.66 -6.05 -9.56
CA PHE A 148 3.58 -6.54 -10.58
C PHE A 148 4.34 -7.76 -10.06
N TYR A 149 4.43 -8.80 -10.88
CA TYR A 149 5.35 -9.91 -10.68
C TYR A 149 6.65 -9.59 -11.40
N LEU A 150 7.76 -9.56 -10.65
CA LEU A 150 9.05 -9.13 -11.15
C LEU A 150 9.94 -10.34 -11.49
N LYS A 151 10.64 -10.28 -12.62
CA LYS A 151 11.69 -11.26 -12.97
C LYS A 151 12.95 -11.05 -12.13
N ALA A 152 13.33 -9.81 -11.94
CA ALA A 152 14.49 -9.40 -11.15
C ALA A 152 14.16 -8.14 -10.35
N TRP A 153 14.92 -7.88 -9.28
CA TRP A 153 14.87 -6.57 -8.63
C TRP A 153 15.51 -5.55 -9.57
N ASP A 154 14.93 -4.36 -9.59
CA ASP A 154 15.52 -3.24 -10.30
C ASP A 154 16.79 -2.82 -9.58
N THR A 155 17.91 -2.92 -10.25
CA THR A 155 19.24 -2.55 -9.74
C THR A 155 19.65 -1.14 -10.16
N ARG A 156 18.77 -0.41 -10.87
CA ARG A 156 19.05 0.96 -11.27
C ARG A 156 19.23 1.85 -10.03
N PRO A 157 20.14 2.83 -10.08
CA PRO A 157 20.29 3.80 -9.00
C PRO A 157 18.98 4.53 -8.71
N ILE A 158 18.76 4.91 -7.44
CA ILE A 158 17.54 5.65 -7.01
C ILE A 158 17.35 6.94 -7.82
N GLU A 159 18.44 7.58 -8.21
CA GLU A 159 18.46 8.77 -9.09
C GLU A 159 17.82 8.51 -10.46
N TYR A 160 17.94 7.29 -10.96
CA TYR A 160 17.32 6.90 -12.24
C TYR A 160 15.81 6.71 -12.12
N ASP A 161 15.35 6.24 -10.97
CA ASP A 161 13.93 6.02 -10.70
C ASP A 161 13.19 7.36 -10.48
N SER A 162 13.85 8.34 -9.91
CA SER A 162 13.29 9.68 -9.68
C SER A 162 13.15 10.51 -10.96
N SER A 163 14.02 10.29 -11.96
CA SER A 163 13.99 11.03 -13.24
C SER A 163 12.95 10.50 -14.23
N GLU A 164 12.57 9.22 -14.11
CA GLU A 164 11.58 8.57 -14.98
C GLU A 164 10.20 8.40 -14.35
N ASP A 165 10.00 8.81 -13.11
CA ASP A 165 8.70 8.70 -12.48
C ASP A 165 7.76 9.80 -12.99
N ARG A 166 7.37 9.66 -14.27
CA ARG A 166 6.34 10.50 -14.93
C ARG A 166 5.05 10.54 -14.11
N HIS A 167 4.85 9.57 -13.21
CA HIS A 167 3.69 9.51 -12.32
C HIS A 167 3.85 10.44 -11.12
N LEU A 168 5.07 10.64 -10.61
CA LEU A 168 5.37 11.73 -9.69
C LEU A 168 5.21 13.07 -10.40
N ALA A 169 5.73 13.22 -11.62
CA ALA A 169 5.55 14.43 -12.40
C ALA A 169 4.07 14.75 -12.68
N THR A 170 3.24 13.74 -12.97
CA THR A 170 1.80 13.93 -13.18
C THR A 170 1.06 14.25 -11.87
N ARG A 171 1.57 13.81 -10.74
CA ARG A 171 1.01 14.12 -9.42
C ARG A 171 1.52 15.44 -8.88
N LEU A 172 2.76 15.80 -9.23
CA LEU A 172 3.37 17.10 -8.96
C LEU A 172 2.87 18.20 -9.92
N SER A 173 2.16 17.86 -10.98
CA SER A 173 1.42 18.82 -11.83
C SER A 173 0.06 19.18 -11.25
N SER A 174 -0.11 19.11 -9.93
CA SER A 174 -1.21 19.82 -9.29
C SER A 174 -0.90 21.32 -9.34
N PRO A 175 -1.89 22.19 -9.60
CA PRO A 175 -1.67 23.64 -9.63
C PRO A 175 -0.93 24.19 -8.40
N LEU A 176 -1.13 23.57 -7.23
CA LEU A 176 -0.46 23.91 -5.98
C LEU A 176 1.04 23.60 -5.98
N VAL A 177 1.47 22.51 -6.62
CA VAL A 177 2.88 22.12 -6.67
C VAL A 177 3.65 22.95 -7.68
N ASP A 178 3.05 23.24 -8.82
CA ASP A 178 3.61 24.18 -9.80
C ASP A 178 3.80 25.56 -9.17
N LEU A 179 2.85 25.98 -8.37
CA LEU A 179 2.87 27.24 -7.64
C LEU A 179 3.99 27.29 -6.59
N ILE A 180 4.19 26.21 -5.82
CA ILE A 180 5.30 26.10 -4.86
C ILE A 180 6.64 26.08 -5.57
N SER A 181 6.73 25.40 -6.71
CA SER A 181 7.92 25.39 -7.56
C SER A 181 8.26 26.76 -8.09
N ASP A 182 7.27 27.49 -8.59
CA ASP A 182 7.43 28.85 -9.10
C ASP A 182 7.88 29.84 -8.03
N ILE A 183 7.32 29.75 -6.82
CA ILE A 183 7.76 30.56 -5.67
C ILE A 183 9.20 30.19 -5.29
N GLY A 184 9.55 28.91 -5.31
CA GLY A 184 10.91 28.42 -5.04
C GLY A 184 11.93 28.94 -6.08
N GLN A 185 11.56 29.00 -7.35
CA GLN A 185 12.39 29.58 -8.40
C GLN A 185 12.58 31.09 -8.24
N LEU A 186 11.51 31.80 -7.88
CA LEU A 186 11.59 33.23 -7.58
C LEU A 186 12.50 33.52 -6.39
N ASP A 187 12.49 32.71 -5.36
CA ASP A 187 13.37 32.87 -4.19
C ASP A 187 14.86 32.64 -4.56
N ARG A 188 15.14 31.68 -5.45
CA ARG A 188 16.49 31.48 -5.99
C ARG A 188 16.97 32.70 -6.78
N LEU A 189 16.15 33.20 -7.70
CA LEU A 189 16.47 34.40 -8.48
C LEU A 189 16.72 35.62 -7.61
N ARG A 190 16.00 35.74 -6.48
CA ARG A 190 16.24 36.78 -5.48
C ARG A 190 17.59 36.60 -4.78
N LYS A 191 17.90 35.37 -4.32
CA LYS A 191 19.17 35.03 -3.66
C LYS A 191 20.37 35.24 -4.57
N ASP A 192 20.20 34.97 -5.87
CA ASP A 192 21.22 35.16 -6.89
C ASP A 192 21.35 36.65 -7.35
N GLY A 193 20.53 37.52 -6.77
CA GLY A 193 20.54 38.94 -7.07
C GLY A 193 19.95 39.29 -8.47
N ALA A 194 19.34 38.33 -9.15
CA ALA A 194 18.74 38.52 -10.46
C ALA A 194 17.44 39.32 -10.43
N ILE A 195 16.75 39.32 -9.28
CA ILE A 195 15.56 40.13 -9.01
C ILE A 195 15.66 40.83 -7.67
N SER A 196 15.11 42.03 -7.56
CA SER A 196 15.04 42.78 -6.32
C SER A 196 13.97 42.20 -5.36
N GLU A 197 14.09 42.52 -4.05
CA GLU A 197 13.09 42.13 -3.06
C GLU A 197 11.68 42.64 -3.44
N GLY A 198 11.58 43.88 -3.94
CA GLY A 198 10.30 44.45 -4.36
C GLY A 198 9.67 43.73 -5.57
N GLU A 199 10.50 43.26 -6.51
CA GLU A 199 10.02 42.42 -7.62
C GLU A 199 9.61 41.02 -7.17
N PHE A 200 10.37 40.44 -6.25
CA PHE A 200 10.01 39.15 -5.66
C PHE A 200 8.64 39.22 -5.00
N GLN A 201 8.38 40.22 -4.15
CA GLN A 201 7.10 40.37 -3.45
C GLN A 201 5.93 40.61 -4.42
N ARG A 202 6.13 41.41 -5.48
CA ARG A 202 5.09 41.64 -6.49
C ARG A 202 4.76 40.37 -7.27
N LYS A 203 5.79 39.64 -7.71
CA LYS A 203 5.60 38.39 -8.46
C LYS A 203 4.98 37.28 -7.59
N ARG A 204 5.43 37.14 -6.34
CA ARG A 204 4.86 36.19 -5.37
C ARG A 204 3.38 36.47 -5.13
N ARG A 205 3.00 37.74 -4.91
CA ARG A 205 1.59 38.11 -4.72
C ARG A 205 0.75 37.76 -5.94
N LYS A 206 1.25 38.08 -7.14
CA LYS A 206 0.55 37.74 -8.40
C LYS A 206 0.35 36.23 -8.59
N ILE A 207 1.28 35.42 -8.12
CA ILE A 207 1.15 33.96 -8.16
C ILE A 207 0.07 33.50 -7.16
N LEU A 208 0.05 34.07 -5.94
CA LEU A 208 -0.91 33.72 -4.89
C LEU A 208 -2.33 34.22 -5.18
N ASP A 209 -2.49 35.34 -5.88
CA ASP A 209 -3.78 35.92 -6.24
C ASP A 209 -4.48 35.13 -7.37
N ASN A 210 -3.80 34.20 -8.03
CA ASN A 210 -4.34 33.33 -9.09
C ASN A 210 -4.86 31.97 -8.56
N ILE A 211 -4.96 31.80 -7.23
CA ILE A 211 -5.53 30.63 -6.57
C ILE A 211 -6.99 30.93 -6.21
#